data_dc52c1fa2f060cefe9d9a7db4296e0fe
#
_entry.id   dc52c1fa2f060cefe9d9a7db4296e0fe
#
_cell.length_a   1.000
_cell.length_b   1.000
_cell.length_c   1.000
_cell.angle_alpha   90.00
_cell.angle_beta   90.00
_cell.angle_gamma   90.00
#
_symmetry.space_group_name_H-M   'P 1'
#
loop_
_entity.id
_entity.type
_entity.pdbx_description
1 polymer ?
#
loop_
_entity_poly.entity_id
_entity_poly.type
_entity_poly.pdbx_seq_one_letter_code
_entity_poly.pdbx_strand_id
1 'polypeptide(L)'
;MTGPAPARSRLRTLSGWAEGRLDGLIALESRAQVTGPTLLHGDLYPFNLLLTPDRVVAIGWPHAWIGAPFCDVLTLLSSAQLSGIDPQSLAQSHPLTRDLAPGRIDEFLALHSGFLLRAVATAGPEADPNIVAMMTALGLASVQWLQRRWPATG
;
A
#
# COMPACT_ATOMS: atom_id res chain seq x y z
N MET A 1 -18.12 -0.82 24.42
CA MET A 1 -17.88 0.30 23.48
C MET A 1 -16.43 0.76 23.62
N THR A 2 -15.52 0.15 22.86
CA THR A 2 -14.12 0.57 22.78
C THR A 2 -13.98 1.39 21.49
N GLY A 3 -13.96 2.71 21.68
CA GLY A 3 -13.98 3.68 20.60
C GLY A 3 -12.67 3.79 19.81
N PRO A 4 -12.60 4.69 18.81
CA PRO A 4 -11.47 4.84 17.87
C PRO A 4 -10.13 5.26 18.52
N ALA A 5 -10.08 5.56 19.81
CA ALA A 5 -8.89 6.01 20.53
C ALA A 5 -7.71 5.00 20.53
N PRO A 6 -7.92 3.68 20.73
CA PRO A 6 -6.80 2.73 20.70
C PRO A 6 -6.12 2.59 19.33
N ALA A 7 -6.91 2.64 18.25
CA ALA A 7 -6.39 2.54 16.88
C ALA A 7 -5.57 3.77 16.50
N ARG A 8 -6.04 4.97 16.85
CA ARG A 8 -5.29 6.23 16.64
C ARG A 8 -3.97 6.26 17.41
N SER A 9 -3.98 5.79 18.66
CA SER A 9 -2.78 5.71 19.47
C SER A 9 -1.73 4.76 18.86
N ARG A 10 -2.17 3.60 18.34
CA ARG A 10 -1.29 2.67 17.63
C ARG A 10 -0.74 3.29 16.32
N LEU A 11 -1.58 3.97 15.55
CA LEU A 11 -1.13 4.66 14.33
C LEU A 11 -0.06 5.71 14.63
N ARG A 12 -0.23 6.50 15.71
CA ARG A 12 0.78 7.47 16.16
C ARG A 12 2.14 6.81 16.46
N THR A 13 2.13 5.66 17.10
CA THR A 13 3.35 4.89 17.37
C THR A 13 4.01 4.40 16.09
N LEU A 14 3.21 4.01 15.08
CA LEU A 14 3.69 3.52 13.79
C LEU A 14 4.15 4.65 12.88
N SER A 15 3.40 5.76 12.82
CA SER A 15 3.70 6.92 11.97
C SER A 15 3.03 8.18 12.50
N GLY A 16 3.80 9.04 13.16
CA GLY A 16 3.33 10.36 13.60
C GLY A 16 2.93 11.26 12.44
N TRP A 17 3.55 11.11 11.27
CA TRP A 17 3.17 11.84 10.06
C TRP A 17 1.75 11.46 9.59
N ALA A 18 1.46 10.17 9.52
CA ALA A 18 0.14 9.67 9.11
C ALA A 18 -0.95 10.03 10.13
N GLU A 19 -0.64 9.97 11.42
CA GLU A 19 -1.60 10.37 12.46
C GLU A 19 -1.95 11.86 12.35
N GLY A 20 -0.96 12.73 12.14
CA GLY A 20 -1.17 14.16 11.99
C GLY A 20 -1.93 14.57 10.72
N ARG A 21 -2.08 13.65 9.75
CA ARG A 21 -2.78 13.87 8.46
C ARG A 21 -3.94 12.93 8.22
N LEU A 22 -4.43 12.30 9.26
CA LEU A 22 -5.41 11.22 9.14
C LEU A 22 -6.67 11.61 8.36
N ASP A 23 -7.21 12.80 8.58
CA ASP A 23 -8.41 13.27 7.87
C ASP A 23 -8.16 13.45 6.37
N GLY A 24 -6.97 13.96 5.99
CA GLY A 24 -6.54 14.05 4.60
C GLY A 24 -6.32 12.69 3.95
N LEU A 25 -5.74 11.73 4.69
CA LEU A 25 -5.56 10.35 4.22
C LEU A 25 -6.90 9.64 4.00
N ILE A 26 -7.86 9.82 4.90
CA ILE A 26 -9.22 9.30 4.75
C ILE A 26 -9.91 9.93 3.53
N ALA A 27 -9.72 11.22 3.29
CA ALA A 27 -10.26 11.90 2.12
C ALA A 27 -9.64 11.39 0.81
N LEU A 28 -8.34 11.07 0.77
CA LEU A 28 -7.69 10.43 -0.38
C LEU A 28 -8.23 9.02 -0.60
N GLU A 29 -8.27 8.21 0.45
CA GLU A 29 -8.78 6.83 0.40
C GLU A 29 -10.21 6.78 -0.15
N SER A 30 -11.09 7.70 0.30
CA SER A 30 -12.49 7.75 -0.14
C SER A 30 -12.68 8.10 -1.63
N ARG A 31 -11.66 8.70 -2.26
CA ARG A 31 -11.65 9.03 -3.70
C ARG A 31 -10.95 7.99 -4.55
N ALA A 32 -10.31 7.00 -3.94
CA ALA A 32 -9.55 5.99 -4.68
C ALA A 32 -10.46 5.24 -5.67
N GLN A 33 -10.12 5.34 -6.95
CA GLN A 33 -10.82 4.65 -8.01
C GLN A 33 -9.97 3.47 -8.49
N VAL A 34 -10.30 2.30 -8.00
CA VAL A 34 -9.61 1.05 -8.30
C VAL A 34 -10.40 0.11 -9.21
N THR A 35 -11.56 0.58 -9.70
CA THR A 35 -12.41 -0.17 -10.61
C THR A 35 -11.78 -0.30 -11.99
N GLY A 36 -11.88 -1.47 -12.60
CA GLY A 36 -11.34 -1.74 -13.93
C GLY A 36 -11.67 -3.16 -14.36
N PRO A 37 -11.34 -3.55 -15.60
CA PRO A 37 -11.69 -4.84 -16.18
C PRO A 37 -10.61 -5.91 -16.02
N THR A 38 -9.53 -5.65 -15.30
CA THR A 38 -8.35 -6.53 -15.27
C THR A 38 -8.39 -7.46 -14.07
N LEU A 39 -8.09 -8.74 -14.29
CA LEU A 39 -7.82 -9.68 -13.21
C LEU A 39 -6.51 -9.28 -12.53
N LEU A 40 -6.60 -8.98 -11.26
CA LEU A 40 -5.49 -8.59 -10.40
C LEU A 40 -5.13 -9.72 -9.45
N HIS A 41 -3.86 -9.79 -9.10
CA HIS A 41 -3.37 -10.71 -8.07
C HIS A 41 -3.86 -10.32 -6.67
N GLY A 42 -3.91 -9.01 -6.39
CA GLY A 42 -4.39 -8.46 -5.12
C GLY A 42 -3.40 -8.55 -3.95
N ASP A 43 -2.30 -9.29 -4.13
CA ASP A 43 -1.24 -9.50 -3.14
C ASP A 43 0.12 -9.63 -3.83
N LEU A 44 0.36 -8.77 -4.85
CA LEU A 44 1.54 -8.85 -5.70
C LEU A 44 2.76 -8.21 -5.00
N TYR A 45 3.41 -9.02 -4.17
CA TYR A 45 4.65 -8.69 -3.48
C TYR A 45 5.79 -9.61 -3.91
N PRO A 46 7.07 -9.26 -3.68
CA PRO A 46 8.22 -10.07 -4.08
C PRO A 46 8.17 -11.52 -3.60
N PHE A 47 7.59 -11.78 -2.42
CA PHE A 47 7.49 -13.16 -1.89
C PHE A 47 6.43 -14.02 -2.62
N ASN A 48 5.58 -13.42 -3.46
CA ASN A 48 4.65 -14.12 -4.35
C ASN A 48 5.17 -14.22 -5.79
N LEU A 49 6.45 -13.92 -6.02
CA LEU A 49 7.09 -13.98 -7.33
C LEU A 49 8.21 -15.04 -7.32
N LEU A 50 8.10 -16.00 -8.23
CA LEU A 50 9.17 -16.97 -8.49
C LEU A 50 9.95 -16.53 -9.73
N LEU A 51 11.25 -16.37 -9.57
CA LEU A 51 12.16 -16.11 -10.68
C LEU A 51 12.70 -17.42 -11.21
N THR A 52 12.48 -17.69 -12.50
CA THR A 52 13.08 -18.81 -13.22
C THR A 52 14.05 -18.26 -14.26
N PRO A 53 14.91 -19.10 -14.89
CA PRO A 53 15.88 -18.60 -15.88
C PRO A 53 15.25 -17.87 -17.08
N ASP A 54 13.98 -18.16 -17.39
CA ASP A 54 13.28 -17.69 -18.60
C ASP A 54 12.06 -16.80 -18.31
N ARG A 55 11.57 -16.76 -17.06
CA ARG A 55 10.35 -16.02 -16.73
C ARG A 55 10.19 -15.69 -15.25
N VAL A 56 9.26 -14.79 -14.96
CA VAL A 56 8.73 -14.52 -13.62
C VAL A 56 7.34 -15.16 -13.52
N VAL A 57 7.09 -15.89 -12.44
CA VAL A 57 5.80 -16.55 -12.19
C VAL A 57 5.19 -15.97 -10.91
N ALA A 58 3.98 -15.42 -11.01
CA ALA A 58 3.20 -15.01 -9.85
C ALA A 58 2.45 -16.21 -9.27
N ILE A 59 2.59 -16.43 -7.96
CA ILE A 59 1.97 -17.50 -7.19
C ILE A 59 1.12 -16.90 -6.06
N GLY A 60 0.28 -17.71 -5.42
CA GLY A 60 -0.47 -17.25 -4.24
C GLY A 60 -1.63 -16.30 -4.60
N TRP A 61 -2.60 -16.76 -5.39
CA TRP A 61 -3.75 -16.01 -5.90
C TRP A 61 -5.04 -15.96 -5.04
N PRO A 62 -5.04 -16.25 -3.72
CA PRO A 62 -6.30 -16.30 -2.95
C PRO A 62 -6.98 -14.93 -2.82
N HIS A 63 -6.25 -13.83 -3.06
CA HIS A 63 -6.75 -12.46 -2.98
C HIS A 63 -7.09 -11.84 -4.35
N ALA A 64 -7.15 -12.66 -5.41
CA ALA A 64 -7.43 -12.19 -6.76
C ALA A 64 -8.80 -11.49 -6.86
N TRP A 65 -8.86 -10.40 -7.61
CA TRP A 65 -10.08 -9.63 -7.86
C TRP A 65 -10.03 -8.91 -9.21
N ILE A 66 -11.14 -8.30 -9.61
CA ILE A 66 -11.21 -7.55 -10.87
C ILE A 66 -11.13 -6.05 -10.57
N GLY A 67 -10.13 -5.38 -11.14
CA GLY A 67 -9.88 -3.96 -10.85
C GLY A 67 -9.04 -3.24 -11.91
N ALA A 68 -8.57 -2.05 -11.55
CA ALA A 68 -7.72 -1.24 -12.42
C ALA A 68 -6.30 -1.83 -12.51
N PRO A 69 -5.71 -1.94 -13.71
CA PRO A 69 -4.46 -2.67 -13.93
C PRO A 69 -3.25 -2.09 -13.18
N PHE A 70 -3.28 -0.81 -12.83
CA PHE A 70 -2.20 -0.17 -12.07
C PHE A 70 -2.11 -0.61 -10.60
N CYS A 71 -3.18 -1.20 -10.04
CA CYS A 71 -3.23 -1.54 -8.61
C CYS A 71 -2.15 -2.55 -8.21
N ASP A 72 -1.98 -3.64 -8.96
CA ASP A 72 -0.93 -4.62 -8.69
C ASP A 72 0.47 -4.03 -8.88
N VAL A 73 0.65 -3.16 -9.88
CA VAL A 73 1.93 -2.47 -10.10
C VAL A 73 2.27 -1.58 -8.92
N LEU A 74 1.34 -0.76 -8.45
CA LEU A 74 1.57 0.13 -7.31
C LEU A 74 1.77 -0.65 -6.00
N THR A 75 1.09 -1.78 -5.82
CA THR A 75 1.33 -2.70 -4.70
C THR A 75 2.77 -3.20 -4.69
N LEU A 76 3.26 -3.70 -5.82
CA LEU A 76 4.63 -4.19 -5.96
C LEU A 76 5.65 -3.06 -5.75
N LEU A 77 5.44 -1.91 -6.40
CA LEU A 77 6.34 -0.76 -6.31
C LEU A 77 6.41 -0.19 -4.89
N SER A 78 5.30 -0.16 -4.15
CA SER A 78 5.34 0.31 -2.76
C SER A 78 6.28 -0.54 -1.89
N SER A 79 6.36 -1.85 -2.15
CA SER A 79 7.26 -2.75 -1.44
C SER A 79 8.73 -2.63 -1.86
N ALA A 80 9.00 -2.10 -3.06
CA ALA A 80 10.37 -1.96 -3.59
C ALA A 80 11.27 -1.09 -2.70
N GLN A 81 10.69 -0.16 -1.95
CA GLN A 81 11.43 0.67 -0.99
C GLN A 81 12.11 -0.15 0.11
N LEU A 82 11.53 -1.28 0.50
CA LEU A 82 12.12 -2.17 1.52
C LEU A 82 13.46 -2.78 1.05
N SER A 83 13.69 -2.75 -0.27
CA SER A 83 14.95 -3.16 -0.92
C SER A 83 15.81 -1.97 -1.37
N GLY A 84 15.50 -0.75 -0.92
CA GLY A 84 16.25 0.45 -1.28
C GLY A 84 16.01 0.97 -2.70
N ILE A 85 14.95 0.50 -3.38
CA ILE A 85 14.60 0.91 -4.74
C ILE A 85 13.60 2.07 -4.67
N ASP A 86 13.80 3.12 -5.48
CA ASP A 86 12.86 4.24 -5.55
C ASP A 86 11.60 3.87 -6.36
N PRO A 87 10.42 3.77 -5.72
CA PRO A 87 9.19 3.41 -6.42
C PRO A 87 8.69 4.53 -7.34
N GLN A 88 9.06 5.79 -7.07
CA GLN A 88 8.60 6.93 -7.87
C GLN A 88 9.17 6.90 -9.28
N SER A 89 10.47 6.65 -9.42
CA SER A 89 11.12 6.56 -10.72
C SER A 89 10.58 5.38 -11.55
N LEU A 90 10.32 4.25 -10.90
CA LEU A 90 9.70 3.09 -11.55
C LEU A 90 8.27 3.38 -12.01
N ALA A 91 7.45 4.03 -11.17
CA ALA A 91 6.08 4.41 -11.54
C ALA A 91 6.04 5.38 -12.73
N GLN A 92 7.02 6.29 -12.84
CA GLN A 92 7.12 7.23 -13.95
C GLN A 92 7.52 6.57 -15.27
N SER A 93 8.15 5.43 -15.24
CA SER A 93 8.60 4.70 -16.44
C SER A 93 7.69 3.53 -16.84
N HIS A 94 6.89 3.00 -15.91
CA HIS A 94 6.09 1.81 -16.17
C HIS A 94 4.84 2.13 -17.01
N PRO A 95 4.54 1.34 -18.07
CA PRO A 95 3.43 1.63 -18.99
C PRO A 95 2.04 1.78 -18.33
N LEU A 96 1.77 1.07 -17.24
CA LEU A 96 0.47 1.12 -16.55
C LEU A 96 0.35 2.25 -15.53
N THR A 97 1.44 2.96 -15.22
CA THR A 97 1.45 3.99 -14.17
C THR A 97 1.98 5.35 -14.63
N ARG A 98 2.82 5.40 -15.66
CA ARG A 98 3.46 6.66 -16.13
C ARG A 98 2.47 7.75 -16.55
N ASP A 99 1.32 7.34 -17.10
CA ASP A 99 0.30 8.25 -17.64
C ASP A 99 -0.87 8.48 -16.65
N LEU A 100 -0.77 7.95 -15.42
CA LEU A 100 -1.75 8.21 -14.37
C LEU A 100 -1.69 9.67 -13.92
N ALA A 101 -2.87 10.26 -13.69
CA ALA A 101 -2.94 11.53 -13.00
C ALA A 101 -2.25 11.41 -11.63
N PRO A 102 -1.42 12.39 -11.21
CA PRO A 102 -0.62 12.29 -9.99
C PRO A 102 -1.43 11.93 -8.74
N GLY A 103 -2.63 12.47 -8.61
CA GLY A 103 -3.53 12.16 -7.50
C GLY A 103 -3.97 10.69 -7.43
N ARG A 104 -3.96 9.94 -8.53
CA ARG A 104 -4.32 8.51 -8.55
C ARG A 104 -3.37 7.65 -7.74
N ILE A 105 -2.08 7.93 -7.84
CA ILE A 105 -1.06 7.24 -7.05
C ILE A 105 -1.27 7.55 -5.56
N ASP A 106 -1.53 8.81 -5.22
CA ASP A 106 -1.73 9.24 -3.83
C ASP A 106 -2.98 8.60 -3.22
N GLU A 107 -4.09 8.57 -3.97
CA GLU A 107 -5.34 7.92 -3.57
C GLU A 107 -5.12 6.40 -3.34
N PHE A 108 -4.41 5.74 -4.26
CA PHE A 108 -4.09 4.32 -4.10
C PHE A 108 -3.19 4.05 -2.89
N LEU A 109 -2.15 4.85 -2.69
CA LEU A 109 -1.24 4.68 -1.55
C LEU A 109 -1.95 4.90 -0.21
N ALA A 110 -2.88 5.85 -0.14
CA ALA A 110 -3.72 6.06 1.04
C ALA A 110 -4.62 4.84 1.30
N LEU A 111 -5.29 4.32 0.26
CA LEU A 111 -6.13 3.12 0.35
C LEU A 111 -5.31 1.90 0.81
N HIS A 112 -4.16 1.65 0.16
CA HIS A 112 -3.32 0.49 0.42
C HIS A 112 -2.70 0.52 1.83
N SER A 113 -2.14 1.66 2.24
CA SER A 113 -1.62 1.83 3.60
C SER A 113 -2.72 1.76 4.65
N GLY A 114 -3.88 2.35 4.37
CA GLY A 114 -5.05 2.31 5.25
C GLY A 114 -5.54 0.88 5.48
N PHE A 115 -5.61 0.06 4.43
CA PHE A 115 -5.97 -1.35 4.54
C PHE A 115 -5.00 -2.13 5.45
N LEU A 116 -3.69 -2.04 5.18
CA LEU A 116 -2.67 -2.77 5.92
C LEU A 116 -2.57 -2.31 7.38
N LEU A 117 -2.51 -1.01 7.62
CA LEU A 117 -2.31 -0.47 8.97
C LEU A 117 -3.57 -0.60 9.84
N ARG A 118 -4.78 -0.60 9.26
CA ARG A 118 -6.00 -0.94 10.02
C ARG A 118 -5.98 -2.39 10.46
N ALA A 119 -5.61 -3.32 9.58
CA ALA A 119 -5.50 -4.72 9.94
C ALA A 119 -4.51 -4.94 11.08
N VAL A 120 -3.34 -4.28 11.04
CA VAL A 120 -2.35 -4.27 12.13
C VAL A 120 -2.94 -3.67 13.42
N ALA A 121 -3.61 -2.53 13.32
CA ALA A 121 -4.16 -1.82 14.49
C ALA A 121 -5.29 -2.60 15.19
N THR A 122 -5.98 -3.47 14.46
CA THR A 122 -7.09 -4.28 14.97
C THR A 122 -6.70 -5.75 15.22
N ALA A 123 -5.46 -6.13 14.93
CA ALA A 123 -4.96 -7.47 15.18
C ALA A 123 -5.09 -7.86 16.66
N GLY A 124 -5.70 -9.02 16.90
CA GLY A 124 -5.82 -9.59 18.23
C GLY A 124 -4.53 -10.26 18.73
N PRO A 125 -4.49 -10.71 19.99
CA PRO A 125 -3.30 -11.34 20.56
C PRO A 125 -2.96 -12.69 19.91
N GLU A 126 -3.90 -13.29 19.21
CA GLU A 126 -3.74 -14.55 18.45
C GLU A 126 -3.13 -14.36 17.05
N ALA A 127 -2.98 -13.10 16.59
CA ALA A 127 -2.43 -12.84 15.26
C ALA A 127 -0.96 -13.26 15.19
N ASP A 128 -0.57 -13.88 14.07
CA ASP A 128 0.82 -14.26 13.82
C ASP A 128 1.71 -13.00 13.82
N PRO A 129 2.71 -12.93 14.73
CA PRO A 129 3.56 -11.74 14.85
C PRO A 129 4.38 -11.46 13.58
N ASN A 130 4.73 -12.48 12.79
CA ASN A 130 5.47 -12.31 11.55
C ASN A 130 4.58 -11.67 10.47
N ILE A 131 3.32 -12.07 10.39
CA ILE A 131 2.35 -11.45 9.47
C ILE A 131 2.08 -10.01 9.88
N VAL A 132 1.89 -9.74 11.17
CA VAL A 132 1.71 -8.37 11.68
C VAL A 132 2.91 -7.50 11.36
N ALA A 133 4.14 -8.00 11.55
CA ALA A 133 5.37 -7.28 11.23
C ALA A 133 5.50 -7.01 9.72
N MET A 134 5.18 -7.99 8.88
CA MET A 134 5.19 -7.84 7.42
C MET A 134 4.17 -6.79 6.96
N MET A 135 2.93 -6.88 7.42
CA MET A 135 1.88 -5.90 7.06
C MET A 135 2.23 -4.50 7.54
N THR A 136 2.85 -4.39 8.71
CA THR A 136 3.36 -3.11 9.23
C THR A 136 4.42 -2.53 8.29
N ALA A 137 5.42 -3.30 7.90
CA ALA A 137 6.48 -2.86 7.01
C ALA A 137 5.94 -2.41 5.64
N LEU A 138 5.04 -3.18 5.04
CA LEU A 138 4.40 -2.87 3.75
C LEU A 138 3.51 -1.62 3.84
N GLY A 139 2.72 -1.49 4.90
CA GLY A 139 1.87 -0.32 5.13
C GLY A 139 2.69 0.95 5.33
N LEU A 140 3.78 0.88 6.12
CA LEU A 140 4.69 2.01 6.33
C LEU A 140 5.47 2.37 5.06
N ALA A 141 5.83 1.40 4.22
CA ALA A 141 6.46 1.69 2.93
C ALA A 141 5.54 2.54 2.03
N SER A 142 4.25 2.22 1.98
CA SER A 142 3.26 3.04 1.25
C SER A 142 3.10 4.43 1.85
N VAL A 143 3.07 4.56 3.19
CA VAL A 143 3.05 5.86 3.88
C VAL A 143 4.29 6.69 3.56
N GLN A 144 5.48 6.10 3.57
CA GLN A 144 6.73 6.78 3.27
C GLN A 144 6.78 7.28 1.83
N TRP A 145 6.29 6.49 0.88
CA TRP A 145 6.19 6.94 -0.51
C TRP A 145 5.20 8.09 -0.63
N LEU A 146 4.02 7.99 -0.05
CA LEU A 146 3.02 9.05 -0.03
C LEU A 146 3.56 10.33 0.65
N GLN A 147 4.28 10.20 1.76
CA GLN A 147 4.92 11.32 2.46
C GLN A 147 5.88 12.10 1.56
N ARG A 148 6.68 11.41 0.74
CA ARG A 148 7.60 12.07 -0.20
C ARG A 148 6.86 12.76 -1.35
N ARG A 149 5.69 12.24 -1.73
CA ARG A 149 4.84 12.81 -2.78
C ARG A 149 3.97 13.96 -2.29
N TRP A 150 3.66 13.96 -1.01
CA TRP A 150 2.84 14.99 -0.36
C TRP A 150 3.74 16.01 0.30
N PRO A 151 4.07 17.11 -0.40
CA PRO A 151 4.97 18.11 0.16
C PRO A 151 4.38 18.66 1.46
N ALA A 152 5.26 18.92 2.42
CA ALA A 152 4.88 19.69 3.61
C ALA A 152 4.29 21.01 3.11
N THR A 153 2.97 21.17 3.30
CA THR A 153 2.36 22.49 3.19
C THR A 153 3.06 23.37 4.22
N GLY A 154 3.89 24.29 3.73
CA GLY A 154 4.53 25.29 4.55
C GLY A 154 3.50 26.17 5.27
#